data_daab310414439e74e69a1ca71699a7db
#
_entry.id   daab310414439e74e69a1ca71699a7db
#
_cell.length_a   1.000
_cell.length_b   1.000
_cell.length_c   1.000
_cell.angle_alpha   90.00
_cell.angle_beta   90.00
_cell.angle_gamma   90.00
#
_symmetry.space_group_name_H-M   'P 1'
#
loop_
_entity.id
_entity.type
_entity.pdbx_description
1 polymer ?
#
loop_
_entity_poly.entity_id
_entity_poly.type
_entity_poly.pdbx_seq_one_letter_code
_entity_poly.pdbx_strand_id
1 'polypeptide(L)'
;MKLKFSNTEPTSWRDLQDQVARFLNQADYYAKSPCTINTARGTVEVDVLVESPDELVKKIVCECKFLDTPVPKEKIHAFRTVVSDSGASLGLLISKSGFQSGAIEAAKYSNIQLMTWDEFLTMIQNKWILCRLKRLKEISAPLSVYTDYLDFPYEKLLPEDKARYNSAVNEYISLRSTCWMISKTDLLNEINEHVRWYRMEEFSSVEDYLNFLFDETERAISFYEEIVRHSGIEIDSSKFENLEGYLYMFLN
;
A
#
# COMPACT_ATOMS: atom_id res chain seq x y z
N MET A 1 21.41 -1.94 8.15
CA MET A 1 20.96 -2.18 6.74
C MET A 1 19.75 -1.31 6.51
N LYS A 2 19.66 -0.62 5.38
CA LYS A 2 18.49 0.18 5.01
C LYS A 2 17.66 -0.59 4.00
N LEU A 3 16.33 -0.67 4.22
CA LEU A 3 15.43 -1.29 3.26
C LEU A 3 15.30 -0.39 2.00
N LYS A 4 15.20 -1.00 0.83
CA LYS A 4 14.67 -0.31 -0.35
C LYS A 4 13.17 -0.10 -0.15
N PHE A 5 12.58 0.88 -0.86
CA PHE A 5 11.14 1.05 -0.80
C PHE A 5 10.40 -0.17 -1.39
N SER A 6 10.77 -0.55 -2.60
CA SER A 6 10.19 -1.68 -3.32
C SER A 6 11.26 -2.38 -4.18
N ASN A 7 11.11 -3.67 -4.39
CA ASN A 7 11.87 -4.46 -5.36
C ASN A 7 11.04 -4.78 -6.62
N THR A 8 9.81 -4.26 -6.70
CA THR A 8 8.92 -4.49 -7.85
C THR A 8 9.47 -3.82 -9.10
N GLU A 9 9.69 -4.62 -10.14
CA GLU A 9 10.11 -4.19 -11.46
C GLU A 9 9.06 -4.66 -12.48
N PRO A 10 8.37 -3.74 -13.19
CA PRO A 10 7.40 -4.13 -14.21
C PRO A 10 8.06 -4.95 -15.32
N THR A 11 7.41 -6.06 -15.71
CA THR A 11 7.92 -7.04 -16.69
C THR A 11 7.30 -6.88 -18.06
N SER A 12 6.20 -6.14 -18.17
CA SER A 12 5.49 -5.88 -19.42
C SER A 12 4.73 -4.55 -19.34
N TRP A 13 4.21 -4.11 -20.49
CA TRP A 13 3.36 -2.93 -20.56
C TRP A 13 2.10 -3.06 -19.65
N ARG A 14 1.43 -4.22 -19.70
CA ARG A 14 0.26 -4.48 -18.86
C ARG A 14 0.62 -4.47 -17.38
N ASP A 15 1.72 -5.12 -17.03
CA ASP A 15 2.21 -5.16 -15.66
C ASP A 15 2.56 -3.76 -15.13
N LEU A 16 3.19 -2.89 -15.97
CA LEU A 16 3.43 -1.49 -15.57
C LEU A 16 2.12 -0.74 -15.23
N GLN A 17 1.07 -0.90 -16.05
CA GLN A 17 -0.24 -0.30 -15.77
C GLN A 17 -0.82 -0.82 -14.45
N ASP A 18 -0.82 -2.13 -14.27
CA ASP A 18 -1.39 -2.79 -13.10
C ASP A 18 -0.62 -2.40 -11.82
N GLN A 19 0.70 -2.31 -11.88
CA GLN A 19 1.53 -1.87 -10.76
C GLN A 19 1.28 -0.38 -10.41
N VAL A 20 1.19 0.51 -11.41
CA VAL A 20 0.85 1.92 -11.17
C VAL A 20 -0.51 2.04 -10.47
N ALA A 21 -1.53 1.35 -10.97
CA ALA A 21 -2.85 1.35 -10.35
C ALA A 21 -2.84 0.77 -8.94
N ARG A 22 -2.11 -0.32 -8.72
CA ARG A 22 -1.96 -0.97 -7.41
C ARG A 22 -1.33 -0.04 -6.38
N PHE A 23 -0.16 0.57 -6.68
CA PHE A 23 0.50 1.49 -5.75
C PHE A 23 -0.36 2.70 -5.43
N LEU A 24 -1.07 3.25 -6.42
CA LEU A 24 -1.98 4.37 -6.21
C LEU A 24 -3.16 3.97 -5.30
N ASN A 25 -3.80 2.83 -5.54
CA ASN A 25 -4.90 2.34 -4.69
C ASN A 25 -4.43 2.05 -3.26
N GLN A 26 -3.24 1.49 -3.09
CA GLN A 26 -2.66 1.25 -1.75
C GLN A 26 -2.26 2.54 -1.03
N ALA A 27 -2.16 3.65 -1.75
CA ALA A 27 -1.94 5.00 -1.21
C ALA A 27 -3.23 5.83 -1.08
N ASP A 28 -4.40 5.17 -1.00
CA ASP A 28 -5.74 5.76 -0.86
C ASP A 28 -6.11 6.73 -2.00
N TYR A 29 -5.59 6.49 -3.21
CA TYR A 29 -6.16 7.05 -4.43
C TYR A 29 -7.15 6.05 -5.03
N TYR A 30 -8.10 6.55 -5.79
CA TYR A 30 -9.04 5.68 -6.49
C TYR A 30 -8.64 5.52 -7.95
N ALA A 31 -7.81 4.51 -8.22
CA ALA A 31 -7.22 4.24 -9.54
C ALA A 31 -7.92 3.07 -10.25
N LYS A 32 -8.29 3.28 -11.50
CA LYS A 32 -8.87 2.26 -12.40
C LYS A 32 -7.94 2.03 -13.58
N SER A 33 -7.70 0.77 -13.96
CA SER A 33 -6.83 0.37 -15.06
C SER A 33 -7.35 -0.87 -15.79
N PRO A 34 -7.44 -0.90 -17.13
CA PRO A 34 -7.57 0.29 -17.99
C PRO A 34 -8.93 0.96 -17.83
N CYS A 35 -9.07 2.19 -18.30
CA CYS A 35 -10.32 2.92 -18.18
C CYS A 35 -10.68 3.69 -19.43
N THR A 36 -11.93 3.54 -19.93
CA THR A 36 -12.48 4.37 -21.00
C THR A 36 -13.08 5.63 -20.39
N ILE A 37 -12.64 6.79 -20.87
CA ILE A 37 -13.09 8.10 -20.41
C ILE A 37 -13.72 8.91 -21.55
N ASN A 38 -14.64 9.79 -21.17
CA ASN A 38 -15.19 10.78 -22.10
C ASN A 38 -14.24 11.96 -22.27
N THR A 39 -14.11 12.44 -23.49
CA THR A 39 -13.33 13.62 -23.87
C THR A 39 -14.17 14.57 -24.71
N ALA A 40 -13.66 15.78 -24.93
CA ALA A 40 -14.34 16.75 -25.81
C ALA A 40 -14.56 16.25 -27.26
N ARG A 41 -13.81 15.23 -27.68
CA ARG A 41 -13.85 14.67 -29.07
C ARG A 41 -14.40 13.25 -29.16
N GLY A 42 -15.02 12.73 -28.10
CA GLY A 42 -15.53 11.36 -28.02
C GLY A 42 -14.94 10.60 -26.83
N THR A 43 -14.74 9.30 -26.98
CA THR A 43 -14.18 8.45 -25.93
C THR A 43 -12.74 8.04 -26.23
N VAL A 44 -11.93 7.85 -25.19
CA VAL A 44 -10.58 7.33 -25.30
C VAL A 44 -10.32 6.36 -24.16
N GLU A 45 -9.58 5.28 -24.41
CA GLU A 45 -9.04 4.41 -23.39
C GLU A 45 -7.73 5.02 -22.85
N VAL A 46 -7.60 5.10 -21.53
CA VAL A 46 -6.41 5.54 -20.83
C VAL A 46 -5.85 4.39 -19.97
N ASP A 47 -4.54 4.37 -19.77
CA ASP A 47 -3.87 3.30 -19.05
C ASP A 47 -4.30 3.24 -17.60
N VAL A 48 -4.30 4.40 -16.89
CA VAL A 48 -4.83 4.50 -15.53
C VAL A 48 -5.58 5.83 -15.37
N LEU A 49 -6.80 5.75 -14.87
CA LEU A 49 -7.56 6.90 -14.40
C LEU A 49 -7.51 6.96 -12.88
N VAL A 50 -7.16 8.10 -12.32
CA VAL A 50 -7.20 8.34 -10.87
C VAL A 50 -8.25 9.39 -10.57
N GLU A 51 -9.18 9.03 -9.68
CA GLU A 51 -10.12 9.96 -9.06
C GLU A 51 -9.60 10.27 -7.66
N SER A 52 -9.36 11.53 -7.35
CA SER A 52 -8.90 11.96 -6.04
C SER A 52 -10.09 12.46 -5.21
N PRO A 53 -10.16 12.15 -3.90
CA PRO A 53 -11.12 12.77 -2.99
C PRO A 53 -10.79 14.26 -2.75
N ASP A 54 -9.60 14.73 -3.14
CA ASP A 54 -9.20 16.12 -3.05
C ASP A 54 -10.02 16.97 -4.03
N GLU A 55 -10.70 17.99 -3.53
CA GLU A 55 -11.53 18.88 -4.35
C GLU A 55 -10.72 19.70 -5.37
N LEU A 56 -9.43 19.94 -5.10
CA LEU A 56 -8.55 20.72 -5.99
C LEU A 56 -7.99 19.88 -7.14
N VAL A 57 -7.78 18.57 -6.94
CA VAL A 57 -7.21 17.65 -7.93
C VAL A 57 -8.18 16.50 -8.16
N LYS A 58 -9.23 16.74 -8.91
CA LYS A 58 -10.35 15.77 -9.07
C LYS A 58 -10.01 14.58 -9.96
N LYS A 59 -9.17 14.79 -10.99
CA LYS A 59 -8.91 13.80 -12.02
C LYS A 59 -7.46 13.83 -12.47
N ILE A 60 -6.81 12.68 -12.44
CA ILE A 60 -5.47 12.48 -12.98
C ILE A 60 -5.56 11.36 -14.03
N VAL A 61 -4.93 11.56 -15.17
CA VAL A 61 -4.78 10.54 -16.21
C VAL A 61 -3.32 10.09 -16.21
N CYS A 62 -3.09 8.78 -16.15
CA CYS A 62 -1.75 8.24 -16.29
C CYS A 62 -1.61 7.50 -17.63
N GLU A 63 -0.44 7.65 -18.24
CA GLU A 63 -0.02 6.97 -19.47
C GLU A 63 1.27 6.20 -19.14
N CYS A 64 1.30 4.91 -19.44
CA CYS A 64 2.39 4.00 -19.14
C CYS A 64 3.15 3.62 -20.41
N LYS A 65 4.46 3.83 -20.45
CA LYS A 65 5.31 3.53 -21.61
C LYS A 65 6.39 2.52 -21.25
N PHE A 66 6.14 1.26 -21.61
CA PHE A 66 7.06 0.15 -21.44
C PHE A 66 7.87 -0.05 -22.73
N LEU A 67 8.70 0.95 -23.07
CA LEU A 67 9.56 0.96 -24.25
C LEU A 67 11.01 0.71 -23.83
N ASP A 68 11.81 0.12 -24.73
CA ASP A 68 13.26 -0.06 -24.50
C ASP A 68 14.08 1.19 -24.87
N THR A 69 13.42 2.17 -25.47
CA THR A 69 14.04 3.47 -25.86
C THR A 69 13.29 4.62 -25.19
N PRO A 70 14.01 5.76 -24.94
CA PRO A 70 13.40 6.95 -24.37
C PRO A 70 12.19 7.46 -25.16
N VAL A 71 11.13 7.87 -24.46
CA VAL A 71 9.87 8.35 -25.04
C VAL A 71 10.10 9.62 -25.86
N PRO A 72 9.67 9.67 -27.14
CA PRO A 72 9.83 10.85 -27.99
C PRO A 72 8.74 11.90 -27.76
N LYS A 73 8.97 13.15 -28.20
CA LYS A 73 8.08 14.31 -27.99
C LYS A 73 6.68 14.14 -28.57
N GLU A 74 6.52 13.39 -29.65
CA GLU A 74 5.22 13.16 -30.30
C GLU A 74 4.22 12.46 -29.36
N LYS A 75 4.73 11.58 -28.49
CA LYS A 75 3.89 10.91 -27.46
C LYS A 75 3.43 11.91 -26.39
N ILE A 76 4.26 12.89 -26.06
CA ILE A 76 3.88 13.95 -25.11
C ILE A 76 2.79 14.85 -25.70
N HIS A 77 2.89 15.23 -26.97
CA HIS A 77 1.86 16.03 -27.63
C HIS A 77 0.53 15.30 -27.71
N ALA A 78 0.56 14.00 -28.08
CA ALA A 78 -0.66 13.19 -28.10
C ALA A 78 -1.31 13.10 -26.70
N PHE A 79 -0.50 12.82 -25.67
CA PHE A 79 -1.00 12.69 -24.29
C PHE A 79 -1.54 14.03 -23.75
N ARG A 80 -0.90 15.17 -24.05
CA ARG A 80 -1.43 16.50 -23.70
C ARG A 80 -2.84 16.73 -24.24
N THR A 81 -3.11 16.27 -25.45
CA THR A 81 -4.43 16.38 -26.05
C THR A 81 -5.45 15.57 -25.22
N VAL A 82 -5.11 14.34 -24.85
CA VAL A 82 -5.99 13.49 -24.01
C VAL A 82 -6.25 14.16 -22.66
N VAL A 83 -5.20 14.64 -21.97
CA VAL A 83 -5.33 15.31 -20.67
C VAL A 83 -6.23 16.55 -20.76
N SER A 84 -5.99 17.41 -21.77
CA SER A 84 -6.78 18.61 -22.00
C SER A 84 -8.24 18.29 -22.33
N ASP A 85 -8.49 17.40 -23.29
CA ASP A 85 -9.82 17.07 -23.77
C ASP A 85 -10.67 16.29 -22.73
N SER A 86 -10.02 15.62 -21.79
CA SER A 86 -10.68 14.90 -20.69
C SER A 86 -11.01 15.77 -19.49
N GLY A 87 -10.53 17.02 -19.45
CA GLY A 87 -10.66 17.91 -18.30
C GLY A 87 -9.86 17.42 -17.08
N ALA A 88 -8.80 16.63 -17.28
CA ALA A 88 -7.95 16.19 -16.20
C ALA A 88 -7.09 17.34 -15.64
N SER A 89 -6.96 17.38 -14.33
CA SER A 89 -6.12 18.38 -13.63
C SER A 89 -4.62 18.14 -13.87
N LEU A 90 -4.23 16.86 -14.02
CA LEU A 90 -2.86 16.44 -14.17
C LEU A 90 -2.77 15.21 -15.09
N GLY A 91 -1.73 15.16 -15.91
CA GLY A 91 -1.28 13.96 -16.63
C GLY A 91 0.03 13.44 -16.05
N LEU A 92 0.09 12.15 -15.73
CA LEU A 92 1.34 11.48 -15.35
C LEU A 92 1.76 10.55 -16.49
N LEU A 93 2.93 10.76 -17.06
CA LEU A 93 3.49 9.84 -18.05
C LEU A 93 4.67 9.10 -17.41
N ILE A 94 4.48 7.79 -17.22
CA ILE A 94 5.42 6.92 -16.52
C ILE A 94 6.13 6.03 -17.55
N SER A 95 7.47 6.09 -17.58
CA SER A 95 8.28 5.39 -18.57
C SER A 95 9.29 4.43 -17.94
N LYS A 96 9.47 3.26 -18.57
CA LYS A 96 10.56 2.34 -18.25
C LYS A 96 11.93 2.94 -18.57
N SER A 97 12.08 3.57 -19.72
CA SER A 97 13.39 3.96 -20.30
C SER A 97 13.63 5.47 -20.32
N GLY A 98 12.79 6.26 -19.60
CA GLY A 98 12.92 7.72 -19.56
C GLY A 98 12.45 8.42 -20.83
N PHE A 99 12.98 9.62 -21.10
CA PHE A 99 12.47 10.58 -22.07
C PHE A 99 13.58 11.20 -22.90
N GLN A 100 13.31 11.44 -24.17
CA GLN A 100 14.19 12.27 -24.99
C GLN A 100 14.15 13.76 -24.54
N SER A 101 15.21 14.51 -24.80
CA SER A 101 15.26 15.95 -24.46
C SER A 101 14.09 16.75 -25.03
N GLY A 102 13.70 16.46 -26.27
CA GLY A 102 12.52 17.07 -26.90
C GLY A 102 11.19 16.73 -26.20
N ALA A 103 11.08 15.57 -25.58
CA ALA A 103 9.92 15.20 -24.77
C ALA A 103 9.86 16.01 -23.47
N ILE A 104 11.00 16.16 -22.79
CA ILE A 104 11.12 16.97 -21.57
C ILE A 104 10.74 18.43 -21.87
N GLU A 105 11.27 19.00 -22.96
CA GLU A 105 10.91 20.37 -23.38
C GLU A 105 9.41 20.49 -23.72
N ALA A 106 8.80 19.48 -24.37
CA ALA A 106 7.38 19.49 -24.72
C ALA A 106 6.47 19.42 -23.48
N ALA A 107 6.92 18.86 -22.37
CA ALA A 107 6.17 18.80 -21.11
C ALA A 107 6.29 20.08 -20.27
N LYS A 108 7.35 20.90 -20.49
CA LYS A 108 7.51 22.18 -19.79
C LYS A 108 6.26 23.05 -19.95
N TYR A 109 5.94 23.77 -18.91
CA TYR A 109 4.80 24.70 -18.88
C TYR A 109 3.45 24.05 -19.22
N SER A 110 3.31 22.74 -18.94
CA SER A 110 2.05 22.03 -19.09
C SER A 110 1.66 21.35 -17.78
N ASN A 111 0.44 20.82 -17.72
CA ASN A 111 -0.04 19.99 -16.60
C ASN A 111 0.34 18.50 -16.76
N ILE A 112 1.48 18.21 -17.39
CA ILE A 112 2.00 16.86 -17.55
C ILE A 112 3.29 16.74 -16.74
N GLN A 113 3.37 15.70 -15.93
CA GLN A 113 4.60 15.28 -15.27
C GLN A 113 5.14 14.03 -15.96
N LEU A 114 6.42 14.07 -16.29
CA LEU A 114 7.16 12.94 -16.83
C LEU A 114 7.97 12.32 -15.70
N MET A 115 7.91 10.99 -15.59
CA MET A 115 8.68 10.27 -14.58
C MET A 115 9.03 8.86 -15.05
N THR A 116 10.18 8.38 -14.63
CA THR A 116 10.54 6.97 -14.72
C THR A 116 9.76 6.16 -13.67
N TRP A 117 9.83 4.83 -13.76
CA TRP A 117 9.27 3.96 -12.74
C TRP A 117 9.84 4.25 -11.34
N ASP A 118 11.15 4.43 -11.22
CA ASP A 118 11.81 4.73 -9.95
C ASP A 118 11.39 6.10 -9.38
N GLU A 119 11.22 7.11 -10.23
CA GLU A 119 10.73 8.43 -9.84
C GLU A 119 9.26 8.36 -9.38
N PHE A 120 8.42 7.53 -10.04
CA PHE A 120 7.06 7.27 -9.59
C PHE A 120 7.06 6.63 -8.20
N LEU A 121 7.86 5.59 -7.98
CA LEU A 121 8.00 4.96 -6.66
C LEU A 121 8.47 5.95 -5.60
N THR A 122 9.45 6.80 -5.93
CA THR A 122 9.95 7.85 -5.02
C THR A 122 8.86 8.87 -4.68
N MET A 123 8.06 9.27 -5.65
CA MET A 123 6.94 10.20 -5.46
C MET A 123 5.87 9.64 -4.51
N ILE A 124 5.50 8.36 -4.70
CA ILE A 124 4.36 7.77 -3.98
C ILE A 124 4.73 7.21 -2.59
N GLN A 125 6.01 6.85 -2.36
CA GLN A 125 6.45 6.06 -1.21
C GLN A 125 5.98 6.59 0.14
N ASN A 126 6.06 7.90 0.38
CA ASN A 126 5.70 8.47 1.67
C ASN A 126 4.22 8.30 1.99
N LYS A 127 3.35 8.61 1.04
CA LYS A 127 1.90 8.45 1.21
C LYS A 127 1.53 6.98 1.28
N TRP A 128 2.12 6.15 0.41
CA TRP A 128 1.89 4.71 0.39
C TRP A 128 2.22 4.06 1.75
N ILE A 129 3.40 4.36 2.31
CA ILE A 129 3.80 3.82 3.63
C ILE A 129 2.81 4.25 4.71
N LEU A 130 2.42 5.53 4.76
CA LEU A 130 1.49 6.02 5.77
C LEU A 130 0.11 5.33 5.66
N CYS A 131 -0.43 5.17 4.46
CA CYS A 131 -1.70 4.49 4.23
C CYS A 131 -1.61 3.01 4.60
N ARG A 132 -0.51 2.33 4.22
CA ARG A 132 -0.28 0.93 4.56
C ARG A 132 -0.13 0.71 6.06
N LEU A 133 0.61 1.57 6.76
CA LEU A 133 0.75 1.51 8.22
C LEU A 133 -0.58 1.75 8.93
N LYS A 134 -1.37 2.72 8.47
CA LYS A 134 -2.72 2.95 8.99
C LYS A 134 -3.56 1.69 8.84
N ARG A 135 -3.62 1.12 7.64
CA ARG A 135 -4.39 -0.09 7.37
C ARG A 135 -3.89 -1.30 8.17
N LEU A 136 -2.57 -1.45 8.35
CA LEU A 136 -1.99 -2.52 9.16
C LEU A 136 -2.44 -2.43 10.62
N LYS A 137 -2.46 -1.23 11.20
CA LYS A 137 -2.97 -1.01 12.56
C LYS A 137 -4.45 -1.40 12.67
N GLU A 138 -5.27 -1.00 11.69
CA GLU A 138 -6.69 -1.34 11.66
C GLU A 138 -6.92 -2.85 11.64
N ILE A 139 -6.28 -3.58 10.72
CA ILE A 139 -6.50 -5.02 10.60
C ILE A 139 -5.88 -5.83 11.75
N SER A 140 -4.80 -5.32 12.38
CA SER A 140 -4.16 -5.99 13.51
C SER A 140 -4.84 -5.72 14.86
N ALA A 141 -5.82 -4.83 14.90
CA ALA A 141 -6.53 -4.46 16.13
C ALA A 141 -7.08 -5.67 16.91
N PRO A 142 -7.69 -6.69 16.30
CA PRO A 142 -8.17 -7.88 17.01
C PRO A 142 -7.09 -8.62 17.79
N LEU A 143 -5.82 -8.54 17.36
CA LEU A 143 -4.71 -9.19 18.09
C LEU A 143 -4.52 -8.63 19.49
N SER A 144 -4.96 -7.39 19.78
CA SER A 144 -4.90 -6.84 21.13
C SER A 144 -5.79 -7.61 22.12
N VAL A 145 -6.92 -8.12 21.66
CA VAL A 145 -7.80 -8.98 22.46
C VAL A 145 -7.27 -10.42 22.49
N TYR A 146 -6.92 -10.95 21.33
CA TYR A 146 -6.50 -12.36 21.22
C TYR A 146 -5.20 -12.68 21.98
N THR A 147 -4.30 -11.71 22.11
CA THR A 147 -3.01 -11.91 22.79
C THR A 147 -2.96 -11.36 24.21
N ASP A 148 -4.09 -10.89 24.75
CA ASP A 148 -4.20 -10.42 26.13
C ASP A 148 -4.91 -11.47 27.00
N TYR A 149 -4.19 -12.01 27.98
CA TYR A 149 -4.74 -13.02 28.91
C TYR A 149 -5.90 -12.50 29.78
N LEU A 150 -6.06 -11.18 29.94
CA LEU A 150 -7.15 -10.59 30.72
C LEU A 150 -8.42 -10.47 29.88
N ASP A 151 -8.27 -10.17 28.60
CA ASP A 151 -9.38 -9.98 27.68
C ASP A 151 -9.79 -11.25 26.94
N PHE A 152 -8.83 -12.12 26.67
CA PHE A 152 -9.07 -13.39 25.99
C PHE A 152 -9.61 -14.44 26.98
N PRO A 153 -10.67 -15.19 26.64
CA PRO A 153 -11.29 -16.18 27.56
C PRO A 153 -10.48 -17.47 27.65
N TYR A 154 -9.19 -17.37 27.96
CA TYR A 154 -8.22 -18.48 28.01
C TYR A 154 -8.70 -19.66 28.85
N GLU A 155 -9.31 -19.38 30.04
CA GLU A 155 -9.76 -20.43 30.94
C GLU A 155 -10.88 -21.31 30.37
N LYS A 156 -11.64 -20.80 29.40
CA LYS A 156 -12.71 -21.52 28.72
C LYS A 156 -12.23 -22.42 27.58
N LEU A 157 -10.95 -22.31 27.18
CA LEU A 157 -10.38 -23.13 26.10
C LEU A 157 -10.31 -24.60 26.51
N LEU A 158 -10.48 -25.48 25.52
CA LEU A 158 -10.17 -26.91 25.66
C LEU A 158 -8.68 -27.11 25.95
N PRO A 159 -8.29 -28.21 26.64
CA PRO A 159 -6.88 -28.45 26.98
C PRO A 159 -5.92 -28.42 25.79
N GLU A 160 -6.31 -28.99 24.65
CA GLU A 160 -5.55 -28.99 23.42
C GLU A 160 -5.41 -27.56 22.83
N ASP A 161 -6.45 -26.74 22.90
CA ASP A 161 -6.43 -25.37 22.43
C ASP A 161 -5.63 -24.44 23.36
N LYS A 162 -5.60 -24.70 24.66
CA LYS A 162 -4.66 -24.03 25.60
C LYS A 162 -3.22 -24.30 25.21
N ALA A 163 -2.89 -25.52 24.84
CA ALA A 163 -1.54 -25.87 24.41
C ALA A 163 -1.17 -25.13 23.09
N ARG A 164 -2.07 -25.09 22.11
CA ARG A 164 -1.90 -24.35 20.85
C ARG A 164 -1.72 -22.86 21.13
N TYR A 165 -2.60 -22.27 21.93
CA TYR A 165 -2.52 -20.86 22.33
C TYR A 165 -1.16 -20.52 22.96
N ASN A 166 -0.73 -21.31 23.96
CA ASN A 166 0.53 -21.06 24.68
C ASN A 166 1.76 -21.20 23.77
N SER A 167 1.70 -22.03 22.74
CA SER A 167 2.81 -22.20 21.79
C SER A 167 2.99 -20.98 20.86
N ALA A 168 1.93 -20.22 20.61
CA ALA A 168 1.92 -19.14 19.59
C ALA A 168 1.81 -17.73 20.19
N VAL A 169 1.29 -17.59 21.42
CA VAL A 169 0.94 -16.26 21.97
C VAL A 169 2.12 -15.28 22.02
N ASN A 170 3.32 -15.74 22.39
CA ASN A 170 4.49 -14.87 22.49
C ASN A 170 4.94 -14.34 21.10
N GLU A 171 4.85 -15.18 20.08
CA GLU A 171 5.14 -14.78 18.71
C GLU A 171 4.13 -13.73 18.23
N TYR A 172 2.85 -13.95 18.45
CA TYR A 172 1.79 -13.03 18.03
C TYR A 172 1.73 -11.74 18.87
N ILE A 173 2.20 -11.75 20.13
CA ILE A 173 2.46 -10.52 20.89
C ILE A 173 3.54 -9.68 20.20
N SER A 174 4.61 -10.31 19.71
CA SER A 174 5.69 -9.62 19.00
C SER A 174 5.19 -9.04 17.67
N LEU A 175 4.41 -9.81 16.90
CA LEU A 175 3.76 -9.36 15.68
C LEU A 175 2.84 -8.15 15.96
N ARG A 176 1.91 -8.26 16.91
CA ARG A 176 1.01 -7.17 17.31
C ARG A 176 1.80 -5.91 17.67
N SER A 177 2.81 -6.04 18.54
CA SER A 177 3.61 -4.90 18.99
C SER A 177 4.30 -4.21 17.81
N THR A 178 4.82 -4.97 16.84
CA THR A 178 5.38 -4.43 15.62
C THR A 178 4.33 -3.68 14.80
N CYS A 179 3.18 -4.30 14.52
CA CYS A 179 2.10 -3.68 13.72
C CYS A 179 1.65 -2.33 14.30
N TRP A 180 1.65 -2.19 15.62
CA TRP A 180 1.17 -0.99 16.31
C TRP A 180 2.24 0.09 16.45
N MET A 181 3.49 -0.28 16.67
CA MET A 181 4.55 0.66 17.04
C MET A 181 5.43 1.08 15.87
N ILE A 182 5.52 0.26 14.82
CA ILE A 182 6.38 0.57 13.69
C ILE A 182 5.92 1.85 12.97
N SER A 183 6.88 2.73 12.70
CA SER A 183 6.66 4.01 12.04
C SER A 183 7.28 4.06 10.65
N LYS A 184 6.88 5.09 9.86
CA LYS A 184 7.53 5.38 8.57
C LYS A 184 9.04 5.61 8.74
N THR A 185 9.45 6.25 9.84
CA THR A 185 10.86 6.53 10.13
C THR A 185 11.65 5.26 10.32
N ASP A 186 11.07 4.26 11.02
CA ASP A 186 11.71 2.95 11.21
C ASP A 186 11.91 2.19 9.90
N LEU A 187 10.98 2.34 8.96
CA LEU A 187 11.03 1.67 7.65
C LEU A 187 12.01 2.32 6.67
N LEU A 188 12.20 3.64 6.74
CA LEU A 188 13.00 4.39 5.76
C LEU A 188 14.43 4.67 6.22
N ASN A 189 14.70 4.61 7.52
CA ASN A 189 16.03 4.82 8.07
C ASN A 189 16.84 3.52 8.12
N GLU A 190 18.09 3.63 8.57
CA GLU A 190 18.88 2.45 8.92
C GLU A 190 18.22 1.72 10.09
N ILE A 191 18.15 0.39 9.97
CA ILE A 191 17.59 -0.46 11.01
C ILE A 191 18.40 -0.24 12.30
N ASN A 192 17.70 0.21 13.34
CA ASN A 192 18.31 0.37 14.65
C ASN A 192 18.55 -1.01 15.28
N GLU A 193 19.81 -1.37 15.50
CA GLU A 193 20.19 -2.67 16.07
C GLU A 193 19.63 -2.91 17.49
N HIS A 194 19.18 -1.86 18.17
CA HIS A 194 18.58 -1.93 19.50
C HIS A 194 17.07 -2.16 19.49
N VAL A 195 16.42 -2.00 18.34
CA VAL A 195 14.98 -2.22 18.17
C VAL A 195 14.77 -3.40 17.23
N ARG A 196 14.16 -4.46 17.74
CA ARG A 196 13.85 -5.64 16.94
C ARG A 196 12.38 -5.59 16.54
N TRP A 197 12.15 -5.35 15.26
CA TRP A 197 10.84 -5.52 14.65
C TRP A 197 10.65 -6.98 14.26
N TYR A 198 9.41 -7.46 14.33
CA TYR A 198 9.08 -8.86 14.04
C TYR A 198 9.61 -9.29 12.66
N ARG A 199 10.65 -10.12 12.64
CA ARG A 199 11.32 -10.71 11.46
C ARG A 199 11.72 -9.72 10.35
N MET A 200 11.92 -8.45 10.66
CA MET A 200 12.25 -7.40 9.67
C MET A 200 13.59 -7.65 8.97
N GLU A 201 14.54 -8.30 9.63
CA GLU A 201 15.87 -8.63 9.11
C GLU A 201 15.84 -9.62 7.93
N GLU A 202 14.74 -10.31 7.71
CA GLU A 202 14.56 -11.26 6.61
C GLU A 202 14.23 -10.56 5.26
N PHE A 203 13.99 -9.25 5.29
CA PHE A 203 13.48 -8.51 4.14
C PHE A 203 14.48 -7.48 3.61
N SER A 204 14.42 -7.23 2.30
CA SER A 204 15.23 -6.24 1.60
C SER A 204 14.44 -5.01 1.16
N SER A 205 13.10 -5.07 1.18
CA SER A 205 12.25 -3.94 0.85
C SER A 205 11.14 -3.70 1.88
N VAL A 206 10.72 -2.44 1.97
CA VAL A 206 9.59 -2.00 2.80
C VAL A 206 8.29 -2.63 2.30
N GLU A 207 8.12 -2.73 0.99
CA GLU A 207 6.92 -3.31 0.38
C GLU A 207 6.76 -4.78 0.78
N ASP A 208 7.82 -5.59 0.61
CA ASP A 208 7.80 -7.01 0.94
C ASP A 208 7.56 -7.22 2.44
N TYR A 209 8.22 -6.41 3.27
CA TYR A 209 8.04 -6.49 4.71
C TYR A 209 6.62 -6.13 5.16
N LEU A 210 6.04 -5.06 4.65
CA LEU A 210 4.66 -4.71 5.00
C LEU A 210 3.66 -5.74 4.47
N ASN A 211 3.85 -6.29 3.27
CA ASN A 211 3.01 -7.37 2.77
C ASN A 211 3.09 -8.61 3.68
N PHE A 212 4.28 -8.98 4.11
CA PHE A 212 4.47 -10.05 5.09
C PHE A 212 3.72 -9.79 6.40
N LEU A 213 3.79 -8.57 6.96
CA LEU A 213 3.07 -8.23 8.18
C LEU A 213 1.54 -8.33 8.00
N PHE A 214 1.01 -7.97 6.84
CA PHE A 214 -0.41 -8.15 6.51
C PHE A 214 -0.78 -9.63 6.50
N ASP A 215 -0.03 -10.46 5.78
CA ASP A 215 -0.29 -11.90 5.65
C ASP A 215 -0.19 -12.60 7.01
N GLU A 216 0.82 -12.29 7.83
CA GLU A 216 0.98 -12.85 9.16
C GLU A 216 -0.13 -12.40 10.13
N THR A 217 -0.59 -11.15 10.00
CA THR A 217 -1.72 -10.65 10.80
C THR A 217 -2.99 -11.44 10.49
N GLU A 218 -3.30 -11.67 9.22
CA GLU A 218 -4.46 -12.46 8.80
C GLU A 218 -4.36 -13.91 9.28
N ARG A 219 -3.17 -14.52 9.20
CA ARG A 219 -2.92 -15.88 9.73
C ARG A 219 -3.12 -15.94 11.23
N ALA A 220 -2.58 -14.97 11.97
CA ALA A 220 -2.71 -14.93 13.42
C ALA A 220 -4.17 -14.78 13.86
N ILE A 221 -4.94 -13.92 13.22
CA ILE A 221 -6.37 -13.75 13.50
C ILE A 221 -7.12 -15.05 13.20
N SER A 222 -6.91 -15.63 12.01
CA SER A 222 -7.55 -16.89 11.63
C SER A 222 -7.22 -18.03 12.59
N PHE A 223 -5.98 -18.08 13.09
CA PHE A 223 -5.57 -19.06 14.09
C PHE A 223 -6.36 -18.92 15.41
N TYR A 224 -6.53 -17.70 15.92
CA TYR A 224 -7.29 -17.47 17.14
C TYR A 224 -8.80 -17.72 16.94
N GLU A 225 -9.35 -17.33 15.81
CA GLU A 225 -10.75 -17.61 15.47
C GLU A 225 -11.04 -19.11 15.38
N GLU A 226 -10.08 -19.89 14.86
CA GLU A 226 -10.18 -21.36 14.84
C GLU A 226 -10.19 -21.94 16.25
N ILE A 227 -9.26 -21.52 17.12
CA ILE A 227 -9.18 -21.96 18.52
C ILE A 227 -10.47 -21.66 19.28
N VAL A 228 -10.98 -20.45 19.13
CA VAL A 228 -12.22 -19.99 19.77
C VAL A 228 -13.41 -20.83 19.30
N ARG A 229 -13.51 -21.03 17.99
CA ARG A 229 -14.59 -21.83 17.38
C ARG A 229 -14.51 -23.28 17.82
N HIS A 230 -13.34 -23.89 17.84
CA HIS A 230 -13.12 -25.27 18.25
C HIS A 230 -13.48 -25.49 19.74
N SER A 231 -13.14 -24.53 20.59
CA SER A 231 -13.51 -24.55 22.02
C SER A 231 -14.96 -24.13 22.27
N GLY A 232 -15.75 -23.79 21.24
CA GLY A 232 -17.17 -23.41 21.41
C GLY A 232 -17.37 -22.10 22.18
N ILE A 233 -16.42 -21.17 22.09
CA ILE A 233 -16.42 -19.91 22.81
C ILE A 233 -16.93 -18.80 21.89
N GLU A 234 -17.78 -17.92 22.43
CA GLU A 234 -18.14 -16.66 21.80
C GLU A 234 -17.32 -15.54 22.44
N ILE A 235 -16.63 -14.75 21.61
CA ILE A 235 -15.94 -13.53 22.05
C ILE A 235 -16.93 -12.36 21.92
N ASP A 236 -17.02 -11.56 22.96
CA ASP A 236 -17.83 -10.35 22.99
C ASP A 236 -17.29 -9.36 21.93
N SER A 237 -18.07 -9.11 20.87
CA SER A 237 -17.72 -8.21 19.77
C SER A 237 -17.49 -6.76 20.24
N SER A 238 -18.10 -6.36 21.36
CA SER A 238 -17.88 -5.01 21.93
C SER A 238 -16.43 -4.74 22.33
N LYS A 239 -15.65 -5.80 22.60
CA LYS A 239 -14.21 -5.69 22.88
C LYS A 239 -13.41 -5.23 21.65
N PHE A 240 -13.90 -5.50 20.44
CA PHE A 240 -13.29 -5.06 19.20
C PHE A 240 -13.71 -3.63 18.82
N GLU A 241 -14.89 -3.19 19.20
CA GLU A 241 -15.43 -1.85 18.90
C GLU A 241 -14.67 -0.74 19.64
N ASN A 242 -14.19 -1.01 20.86
CA ASN A 242 -13.40 -0.05 21.64
C ASN A 242 -11.99 0.22 21.12
N LEU A 243 -11.53 -0.56 20.12
CA LEU A 243 -10.19 -0.43 19.57
C LEU A 243 -10.01 0.82 18.68
N GLU A 244 -11.10 1.39 18.13
CA GLU A 244 -11.02 2.63 17.35
C GLU A 244 -10.45 3.79 18.16
N GLY A 245 -10.78 3.90 19.43
CA GLY A 245 -10.24 4.94 20.33
C GLY A 245 -8.73 4.82 20.55
N TYR A 246 -8.19 3.61 20.59
CA TYR A 246 -6.76 3.37 20.71
C TYR A 246 -6.00 3.66 19.40
N LEU A 247 -6.62 3.42 18.24
CA LEU A 247 -6.03 3.71 16.94
C LEU A 247 -5.72 5.21 16.77
N TYR A 248 -6.58 6.10 17.26
CA TYR A 248 -6.35 7.55 17.18
C TYR A 248 -5.17 8.04 18.03
N MET A 249 -4.82 7.37 19.12
CA MET A 249 -3.66 7.75 19.95
C MET A 249 -2.30 7.50 19.29
N PHE A 250 -2.23 6.63 18.29
CA PHE A 250 -0.99 6.24 17.61
C PHE A 250 -0.88 6.74 16.16
N LEU A 251 -1.85 7.53 15.67
CA LEU A 251 -1.86 8.10 14.32
C LEU A 251 -1.34 9.54 14.24
N ASN A 252 -1.03 10.17 15.40
CA ASN A 252 -0.48 11.53 15.48
C ASN A 252 1.03 11.55 15.67
#